data_3f96d7c2a5d1b356ed716e060460cae5
#
_entry.id   3f96d7c2a5d1b356ed716e060460cae5
#
_cell.length_a   1.000
_cell.length_b   1.000
_cell.length_c   1.000
_cell.angle_alpha   90.00
_cell.angle_beta   90.00
_cell.angle_gamma   90.00
#
_symmetry.space_group_name_H-M   'P 1'
#
loop_
_entity.id
_entity.type
_entity.pdbx_description
1 polymer ?
#
loop_
_entity_poly.entity_id
_entity_poly.type
_entity_poly.pdbx_seq_one_letter_code
_entity_poly.pdbx_strand_id
1 'polypeptide(L)'
;MDNTSKLAPDAGNAKTGIAKWFSLVILLMAQIGTMGDNSGLSVATASLINELGASVSDIAFANAMYPLIAGACMIAGGMLGLIWGWKRLFQVGALLLCLAEIIAAYTDNIQVFIFAARSLSGFGASFLIPAVLGLIVGIYTDTKDRAIAFGAVAAAVGVANTAAPLVFGFLIDKFDYRVAFEALAVYFGIVFVLGFALEKIEKPTVKIKFDFVGTILVSIGLLAVIVGLLKISEWGLISPLSPSSHILGISPALPLVLFGIAVLIIFLKWENQFEIKNGACLMPQSFVKTPQLRDGLYMCGMVFFVLGAYILIGITYCQLVAGYSASDTAILLIVFSTGMLITSLATPTKFAHVSCRKLCMIGIGFCVIAAFAGALGTELDSVNMIFFGSALFTGLGCGIIASQASLIVTAAVNQRDATQSGGVQATSRNIGQTIGIAVLGSVLMFSLTNMVKSDAANSDLISVQTKQQVEQIASIPFLSDKDFTQLIEKNITETKDYPALIDINREARKSSAQLSWLVLAAMCFISIFTLTKNIPNYSLSKKS
;
A
#
# COMPACT_ATOMS: atom_id res chain seq x y z
N MET A 1 42.79 -33.87 23.96
CA MET A 1 41.56 -34.69 24.13
C MET A 1 40.38 -33.77 23.91
N ASP A 2 39.86 -33.96 22.78
CA ASP A 2 38.77 -33.30 22.12
C ASP A 2 37.47 -33.38 22.90
N ASN A 3 36.81 -32.26 23.06
CA ASN A 3 35.42 -32.21 23.50
C ASN A 3 34.66 -31.06 22.78
N THR A 4 34.77 -31.05 21.44
CA THR A 4 34.00 -30.18 20.53
C THR A 4 32.96 -30.98 19.74
N SER A 5 32.15 -31.78 20.43
CA SER A 5 31.00 -32.42 19.81
C SER A 5 29.84 -32.43 20.78
N LYS A 6 28.88 -31.55 20.56
CA LYS A 6 27.44 -31.68 20.86
C LYS A 6 26.82 -30.29 21.17
N LEU A 7 26.54 -29.55 20.16
CA LEU A 7 25.43 -28.59 20.13
C LEU A 7 24.87 -28.57 18.70
N ALA A 8 24.38 -29.73 18.26
CA ALA A 8 23.34 -29.77 17.26
C ALA A 8 22.06 -29.30 17.96
N PRO A 9 21.35 -28.28 17.50
CA PRO A 9 20.05 -27.96 18.04
C PRO A 9 19.14 -29.16 17.79
N ASP A 10 18.49 -29.62 18.84
CA ASP A 10 17.46 -30.64 18.80
C ASP A 10 16.49 -30.33 17.66
N ALA A 11 16.43 -31.21 16.68
CA ALA A 11 15.42 -31.20 15.63
C ALA A 11 14.08 -31.66 16.26
N GLY A 12 13.61 -30.87 17.23
CA GLY A 12 12.34 -31.04 17.89
C GLY A 12 11.19 -30.77 16.93
N ASN A 13 10.55 -31.85 16.46
CA ASN A 13 9.24 -31.89 15.81
C ASN A 13 9.02 -30.88 14.63
N ALA A 14 9.78 -30.98 13.58
CA ALA A 14 9.35 -30.47 12.29
C ALA A 14 8.06 -31.19 11.88
N LYS A 15 6.91 -30.56 12.04
CA LYS A 15 5.64 -31.08 11.52
C LYS A 15 5.81 -31.37 10.05
N THR A 16 5.75 -32.63 9.67
CA THR A 16 5.83 -33.05 8.27
C THR A 16 4.44 -33.00 7.62
N GLY A 17 4.35 -32.57 6.37
CA GLY A 17 3.12 -32.65 5.59
C GLY A 17 2.10 -31.54 5.85
N ILE A 18 0.83 -31.89 5.92
CA ILE A 18 -0.34 -30.98 5.96
C ILE A 18 -0.29 -30.00 7.15
N ALA A 19 0.19 -30.44 8.32
CA ALA A 19 0.25 -29.59 9.53
C ALA A 19 1.17 -28.36 9.38
N LYS A 20 2.24 -28.46 8.57
CA LYS A 20 3.16 -27.34 8.27
C LYS A 20 2.46 -26.25 7.45
N TRP A 21 1.68 -26.63 6.44
CA TRP A 21 0.99 -25.70 5.57
C TRP A 21 -0.30 -25.13 6.18
N PHE A 22 -0.86 -25.78 7.22
CA PHE A 22 -2.00 -25.24 7.97
C PHE A 22 -1.65 -23.89 8.63
N SER A 23 -0.45 -23.75 9.18
CA SER A 23 0.02 -22.45 9.70
C SER A 23 0.03 -21.38 8.61
N LEU A 24 0.43 -21.73 7.37
CA LEU A 24 0.39 -20.77 6.24
C LEU A 24 -1.03 -20.30 5.96
N VAL A 25 -2.01 -21.20 5.95
CA VAL A 25 -3.41 -20.81 5.70
C VAL A 25 -3.88 -19.75 6.71
N ILE A 26 -3.56 -19.93 8.00
CA ILE A 26 -3.90 -18.94 9.05
C ILE A 26 -3.23 -17.59 8.78
N LEU A 27 -1.95 -17.60 8.37
CA LEU A 27 -1.21 -16.38 8.06
C LEU A 27 -1.76 -15.67 6.80
N LEU A 28 -2.18 -16.46 5.80
CA LEU A 28 -2.82 -15.92 4.60
C LEU A 28 -4.20 -15.33 4.90
N MET A 29 -4.99 -15.96 5.76
CA MET A 29 -6.26 -15.38 6.23
C MET A 29 -6.01 -14.02 6.89
N ALA A 30 -5.03 -13.90 7.79
CA ALA A 30 -4.70 -12.62 8.41
C ALA A 30 -4.29 -11.56 7.37
N GLN A 31 -3.51 -11.93 6.35
CA GLN A 31 -3.10 -11.02 5.28
C GLN A 31 -4.28 -10.60 4.39
N ILE A 32 -5.17 -11.53 4.05
CA ILE A 32 -6.40 -11.25 3.29
C ILE A 32 -7.31 -10.29 4.08
N GLY A 33 -7.51 -10.55 5.37
CA GLY A 33 -8.34 -9.70 6.22
C GLY A 33 -7.83 -8.26 6.31
N THR A 34 -6.53 -8.07 6.58
CA THR A 34 -5.94 -6.73 6.70
C THR A 34 -5.97 -5.94 5.40
N MET A 35 -5.74 -6.59 4.25
CA MET A 35 -5.85 -5.95 2.94
C MET A 35 -7.31 -5.72 2.56
N GLY A 36 -8.18 -6.67 2.91
CA GLY A 36 -9.62 -6.60 2.67
C GLY A 36 -10.31 -5.47 3.42
N ASP A 37 -9.98 -5.26 4.68
CA ASP A 37 -10.46 -4.12 5.46
C ASP A 37 -10.09 -2.79 4.79
N ASN A 38 -8.83 -2.64 4.38
CA ASN A 38 -8.38 -1.41 3.73
C ASN A 38 -9.04 -1.17 2.37
N SER A 39 -9.25 -2.21 1.56
CA SER A 39 -9.84 -2.07 0.22
C SER A 39 -11.37 -2.07 0.23
N GLY A 40 -12.00 -2.77 1.16
CA GLY A 40 -13.47 -2.86 1.29
C GLY A 40 -14.13 -1.54 1.67
N LEU A 41 -13.46 -0.71 2.48
CA LEU A 41 -14.00 0.59 2.90
C LEU A 41 -14.31 1.52 1.72
N SER A 42 -13.57 1.43 0.63
CA SER A 42 -13.80 2.28 -0.55
C SER A 42 -15.20 2.11 -1.16
N VAL A 43 -15.79 0.92 -1.00
CA VAL A 43 -17.14 0.62 -1.51
C VAL A 43 -18.24 1.11 -0.55
N ALA A 44 -17.94 1.22 0.74
CA ALA A 44 -18.89 1.68 1.76
C ALA A 44 -19.12 3.20 1.75
N THR A 45 -18.43 3.96 0.90
CA THR A 45 -18.46 5.44 0.89
C THR A 45 -19.87 6.01 0.84
N ALA A 46 -20.71 5.55 -0.09
CA ALA A 46 -22.07 6.08 -0.27
C ALA A 46 -22.97 5.78 0.95
N SER A 47 -22.86 4.57 1.51
CA SER A 47 -23.63 4.17 2.70
C SER A 47 -23.24 4.97 3.94
N LEU A 48 -21.94 5.19 4.14
CA LEU A 48 -21.44 6.00 5.27
C LEU A 48 -21.89 7.46 5.17
N ILE A 49 -21.95 8.04 3.96
CA ILE A 49 -22.49 9.39 3.74
C ILE A 49 -23.96 9.43 4.11
N ASN A 50 -24.76 8.48 3.64
CA ASN A 50 -26.19 8.46 3.81
C ASN A 50 -26.60 8.12 5.26
N GLU A 51 -25.91 7.18 5.90
CA GLU A 51 -26.34 6.62 7.20
C GLU A 51 -25.65 7.30 8.39
N LEU A 52 -24.40 7.72 8.27
CA LEU A 52 -23.67 8.45 9.33
C LEU A 52 -23.63 9.96 9.12
N GLY A 53 -24.23 10.48 8.05
CA GLY A 53 -24.19 11.90 7.72
C GLY A 53 -22.76 12.40 7.42
N ALA A 54 -21.89 11.50 6.92
CA ALA A 54 -20.49 11.81 6.65
C ALA A 54 -20.35 12.77 5.47
N SER A 55 -19.41 13.70 5.54
CA SER A 55 -18.97 14.46 4.40
C SER A 55 -17.99 13.64 3.55
N VAL A 56 -17.79 14.04 2.27
CA VAL A 56 -16.76 13.43 1.42
C VAL A 56 -15.36 13.56 2.06
N SER A 57 -15.10 14.66 2.76
CA SER A 57 -13.85 14.86 3.50
C SER A 57 -13.70 13.87 4.65
N ASP A 58 -14.77 13.56 5.40
CA ASP A 58 -14.74 12.56 6.47
C ASP A 58 -14.40 11.17 5.92
N ILE A 59 -14.96 10.80 4.76
CA ILE A 59 -14.68 9.52 4.11
C ILE A 59 -13.23 9.44 3.64
N ALA A 60 -12.71 10.51 3.03
CA ALA A 60 -11.30 10.57 2.65
C ALA A 60 -10.38 10.41 3.86
N PHE A 61 -10.75 11.03 4.98
CA PHE A 61 -10.01 10.92 6.24
C PHE A 61 -10.12 9.51 6.86
N ALA A 62 -11.29 8.88 6.83
CA ALA A 62 -11.49 7.49 7.26
C ALA A 62 -10.62 6.51 6.48
N ASN A 63 -10.56 6.68 5.15
CA ASN A 63 -9.70 5.86 4.28
C ASN A 63 -8.20 6.07 4.56
N ALA A 64 -7.78 7.27 4.96
CA ALA A 64 -6.39 7.57 5.26
C ALA A 64 -5.95 7.08 6.66
N MET A 65 -6.85 7.01 7.64
CA MET A 65 -6.50 6.71 9.03
C MET A 65 -5.87 5.32 9.23
N TYR A 66 -6.43 4.29 8.59
CA TYR A 66 -5.88 2.94 8.68
C TYR A 66 -4.42 2.85 8.20
N PRO A 67 -4.08 3.19 6.93
CA PRO A 67 -2.70 3.09 6.46
C PRO A 67 -1.76 4.07 7.19
N LEU A 68 -2.27 5.21 7.64
CA LEU A 68 -1.51 6.19 8.40
C LEU A 68 -1.02 5.62 9.73
N ILE A 69 -1.93 5.12 10.57
CA ILE A 69 -1.60 4.55 11.88
C ILE A 69 -0.80 3.24 11.71
N ALA A 70 -1.23 2.37 10.79
CA ALA A 70 -0.51 1.13 10.50
C ALA A 70 0.94 1.42 10.11
N GLY A 71 1.18 2.33 9.15
CA GLY A 71 2.52 2.68 8.69
C GLY A 71 3.40 3.26 9.79
N ALA A 72 2.85 4.15 10.61
CA ALA A 72 3.59 4.79 11.70
C ALA A 72 4.03 3.82 12.80
N CYS A 73 3.20 2.82 13.12
CA CYS A 73 3.43 1.92 14.26
C CYS A 73 4.07 0.56 13.88
N MET A 74 4.23 0.24 12.59
CA MET A 74 4.65 -1.09 12.14
C MET A 74 6.05 -1.51 12.57
N ILE A 75 7.00 -0.57 12.60
CA ILE A 75 8.37 -0.85 13.05
C ILE A 75 8.37 -1.21 14.54
N ALA A 76 7.62 -0.45 15.35
CA ALA A 76 7.42 -0.74 16.77
C ALA A 76 6.72 -2.09 16.99
N GLY A 77 5.72 -2.41 16.18
CA GLY A 77 5.06 -3.73 16.15
C GLY A 77 6.06 -4.86 15.92
N GLY A 78 7.01 -4.69 14.98
CA GLY A 78 8.08 -5.65 14.74
C GLY A 78 8.94 -5.91 15.98
N MET A 79 9.32 -4.86 16.73
CA MET A 79 10.07 -5.00 17.98
C MET A 79 9.25 -5.67 19.09
N LEU A 80 7.97 -5.35 19.21
CA LEU A 80 7.07 -6.03 20.16
C LEU A 80 6.97 -7.52 19.86
N GLY A 81 7.05 -7.95 18.59
CA GLY A 81 7.10 -9.35 18.20
C GLY A 81 8.30 -10.10 18.79
N LEU A 82 9.46 -9.46 18.87
CA LEU A 82 10.64 -10.03 19.53
C LEU A 82 10.48 -10.15 21.05
N ILE A 83 9.82 -9.17 21.68
CA ILE A 83 9.65 -9.12 23.14
C ILE A 83 8.51 -10.02 23.62
N TRP A 84 7.33 -9.89 23.03
CA TRP A 84 6.13 -10.64 23.42
C TRP A 84 6.09 -12.04 22.80
N GLY A 85 6.77 -12.21 21.64
CA GLY A 85 6.71 -13.38 20.77
C GLY A 85 5.67 -13.19 19.66
N TRP A 86 6.03 -13.62 18.46
CA TRP A 86 5.26 -13.40 17.22
C TRP A 86 3.83 -13.95 17.29
N LYS A 87 3.63 -15.12 17.90
CA LYS A 87 2.29 -15.71 18.09
C LYS A 87 1.38 -14.83 18.93
N ARG A 88 1.88 -14.28 20.05
CA ARG A 88 1.10 -13.37 20.89
C ARG A 88 0.78 -12.07 20.18
N LEU A 89 1.77 -11.52 19.47
CA LEU A 89 1.57 -10.30 18.68
C LEU A 89 0.50 -10.51 17.62
N PHE A 90 0.51 -11.65 16.91
CA PHE A 90 -0.51 -12.05 15.95
C PHE A 90 -1.91 -12.06 16.58
N GLN A 91 -2.05 -12.70 17.73
CA GLN A 91 -3.33 -12.79 18.45
C GLN A 91 -3.83 -11.42 18.91
N VAL A 92 -2.95 -10.59 19.50
CA VAL A 92 -3.33 -9.24 19.94
C VAL A 92 -3.73 -8.40 18.73
N GLY A 93 -2.99 -8.45 17.63
CA GLY A 93 -3.33 -7.73 16.39
C GLY A 93 -4.68 -8.16 15.83
N ALA A 94 -4.95 -9.47 15.75
CA ALA A 94 -6.24 -10.00 15.28
C ALA A 94 -7.41 -9.60 16.20
N LEU A 95 -7.20 -9.61 17.52
CA LEU A 95 -8.20 -9.18 18.49
C LEU A 95 -8.51 -7.67 18.35
N LEU A 96 -7.48 -6.83 18.21
CA LEU A 96 -7.67 -5.39 18.04
C LEU A 96 -8.44 -5.07 16.75
N LEU A 97 -8.15 -5.78 15.65
CA LEU A 97 -8.91 -5.66 14.41
C LEU A 97 -10.36 -6.10 14.60
N CYS A 98 -10.61 -7.24 15.23
CA CYS A 98 -11.96 -7.69 15.55
C CYS A 98 -12.76 -6.63 16.35
N LEU A 99 -12.15 -6.05 17.39
CA LEU A 99 -12.78 -5.00 18.19
C LEU A 99 -13.01 -3.71 17.38
N ALA A 100 -12.09 -3.35 16.51
CA ALA A 100 -12.20 -2.19 15.64
C ALA A 100 -13.38 -2.32 14.67
N GLU A 101 -13.56 -3.49 14.08
CA GLU A 101 -14.66 -3.76 13.16
C GLU A 101 -16.02 -3.81 13.89
N ILE A 102 -16.05 -4.28 15.14
CA ILE A 102 -17.24 -4.17 16.00
C ILE A 102 -17.58 -2.70 16.24
N ILE A 103 -16.60 -1.86 16.57
CA ILE A 103 -16.83 -0.42 16.75
C ILE A 103 -17.33 0.20 15.44
N ALA A 104 -16.75 -0.17 14.29
CA ALA A 104 -17.17 0.31 12.98
C ALA A 104 -18.62 -0.06 12.66
N ALA A 105 -19.04 -1.29 12.99
CA ALA A 105 -20.38 -1.79 12.72
C ALA A 105 -21.46 -1.12 13.60
N TYR A 106 -21.15 -0.83 14.85
CA TYR A 106 -22.17 -0.39 15.83
C TYR A 106 -22.13 1.11 16.17
N THR A 107 -21.24 1.88 15.56
CA THR A 107 -21.22 3.34 15.79
C THR A 107 -22.23 4.06 14.90
N ASP A 108 -22.89 5.07 15.48
CA ASP A 108 -23.77 6.03 14.78
C ASP A 108 -23.07 7.38 14.56
N ASN A 109 -21.79 7.49 14.90
CA ASN A 109 -21.04 8.74 14.86
C ASN A 109 -19.81 8.60 13.97
N ILE A 110 -19.75 9.39 12.91
CA ILE A 110 -18.62 9.37 11.94
C ILE A 110 -17.27 9.68 12.60
N GLN A 111 -17.23 10.53 13.63
CA GLN A 111 -15.97 10.82 14.32
C GLN A 111 -15.48 9.61 15.13
N VAL A 112 -16.39 8.86 15.76
CA VAL A 112 -16.05 7.58 16.43
C VAL A 112 -15.60 6.55 15.40
N PHE A 113 -16.27 6.46 14.25
CA PHE A 113 -15.86 5.61 13.14
C PHE A 113 -14.41 5.90 12.72
N ILE A 114 -14.08 7.18 12.49
CA ILE A 114 -12.74 7.61 12.04
C ILE A 114 -11.70 7.39 13.15
N PHE A 115 -11.89 8.02 14.30
CA PHE A 115 -10.84 8.13 15.32
C PHE A 115 -10.76 6.91 16.25
N ALA A 116 -11.84 6.17 16.48
CA ALA A 116 -11.80 4.94 17.26
C ALA A 116 -11.66 3.72 16.36
N ALA A 117 -12.62 3.43 15.47
CA ALA A 117 -12.59 2.21 14.67
C ALA A 117 -11.40 2.19 13.71
N ARG A 118 -11.27 3.16 12.80
CA ARG A 118 -10.21 3.15 11.78
C ARG A 118 -8.80 3.29 12.36
N SER A 119 -8.62 4.06 13.44
CA SER A 119 -7.32 4.14 14.13
C SER A 119 -6.97 2.83 14.81
N LEU A 120 -7.95 2.17 15.45
CA LEU A 120 -7.73 0.88 16.11
C LEU A 120 -7.45 -0.23 15.10
N SER A 121 -8.14 -0.24 13.93
CA SER A 121 -7.83 -1.14 12.81
C SER A 121 -6.39 -0.97 12.34
N GLY A 122 -5.95 0.29 12.11
CA GLY A 122 -4.58 0.59 11.72
C GLY A 122 -3.56 0.13 12.77
N PHE A 123 -3.86 0.34 14.06
CA PHE A 123 -3.00 -0.11 15.15
C PHE A 123 -2.96 -1.64 15.26
N GLY A 124 -4.09 -2.33 15.12
CA GLY A 124 -4.17 -3.79 15.05
C GLY A 124 -3.37 -4.36 13.87
N ALA A 125 -3.47 -3.73 12.70
CA ALA A 125 -2.71 -4.09 11.51
C ALA A 125 -1.20 -3.91 11.70
N SER A 126 -0.77 -2.87 12.44
CA SER A 126 0.64 -2.65 12.76
C SER A 126 1.26 -3.77 13.61
N PHE A 127 0.46 -4.58 14.27
CA PHE A 127 0.87 -5.78 14.98
C PHE A 127 0.73 -7.04 14.12
N LEU A 128 -0.41 -7.18 13.43
CA LEU A 128 -0.74 -8.41 12.71
C LEU A 128 0.15 -8.62 11.48
N ILE A 129 0.39 -7.58 10.67
CA ILE A 129 1.19 -7.69 9.44
C ILE A 129 2.66 -8.05 9.73
N PRO A 130 3.39 -7.38 10.63
CA PRO A 130 4.74 -7.81 11.00
C PRO A 130 4.77 -9.21 11.62
N ALA A 131 3.73 -9.57 12.39
CA ALA A 131 3.65 -10.91 12.99
C ALA A 131 3.51 -12.01 11.92
N VAL A 132 2.72 -11.78 10.86
CA VAL A 132 2.63 -12.70 9.72
C VAL A 132 4.01 -12.93 9.09
N LEU A 133 4.72 -11.84 8.78
CA LEU A 133 6.06 -11.94 8.16
C LEU A 133 7.09 -12.58 9.10
N GLY A 134 7.08 -12.22 10.38
CA GLY A 134 7.97 -12.78 11.39
C GLY A 134 7.70 -14.28 11.65
N LEU A 135 6.43 -14.70 11.67
CA LEU A 135 6.03 -16.09 11.78
C LEU A 135 6.46 -16.93 10.57
N ILE A 136 6.35 -16.39 9.36
CA ILE A 136 6.84 -17.07 8.15
C ILE A 136 8.33 -17.37 8.28
N VAL A 137 9.13 -16.37 8.68
CA VAL A 137 10.59 -16.55 8.84
C VAL A 137 10.92 -17.57 9.91
N GLY A 138 10.17 -17.60 11.01
CA GLY A 138 10.41 -18.51 12.11
C GLY A 138 9.91 -19.94 11.89
N ILE A 139 8.76 -20.11 11.22
CA ILE A 139 8.16 -21.44 10.96
C ILE A 139 8.84 -22.11 9.76
N TYR A 140 9.09 -21.34 8.67
CA TYR A 140 9.68 -21.89 7.44
C TYR A 140 11.18 -21.64 7.41
N THR A 141 11.95 -22.53 8.06
CA THR A 141 13.42 -22.45 8.14
C THR A 141 14.08 -22.78 6.81
N ASP A 142 13.51 -23.70 6.04
CA ASP A 142 13.97 -24.05 4.69
C ASP A 142 13.72 -22.89 3.71
N THR A 143 14.73 -22.55 2.89
CA THR A 143 14.68 -21.40 1.98
C THR A 143 13.61 -21.56 0.89
N LYS A 144 13.37 -22.79 0.42
CA LYS A 144 12.37 -23.06 -0.62
C LYS A 144 10.96 -22.90 -0.06
N ASP A 145 10.69 -23.47 1.12
CA ASP A 145 9.38 -23.34 1.77
C ASP A 145 9.08 -21.89 2.15
N ARG A 146 10.09 -21.16 2.63
CA ARG A 146 9.99 -19.73 2.92
C ARG A 146 9.67 -18.90 1.66
N ALA A 147 10.30 -19.23 0.53
CA ALA A 147 10.02 -18.57 -0.74
C ALA A 147 8.57 -18.84 -1.21
N ILE A 148 8.07 -20.07 -1.04
CA ILE A 148 6.67 -20.42 -1.32
C ILE A 148 5.73 -19.64 -0.41
N ALA A 149 6.01 -19.57 0.89
CA ALA A 149 5.19 -18.84 1.85
C ALA A 149 5.10 -17.34 1.54
N PHE A 150 6.22 -16.68 1.19
CA PHE A 150 6.21 -15.28 0.76
C PHE A 150 5.49 -15.08 -0.58
N GLY A 151 5.63 -16.02 -1.51
CA GLY A 151 4.87 -16.02 -2.76
C GLY A 151 3.35 -16.11 -2.52
N ALA A 152 2.94 -16.98 -1.59
CA ALA A 152 1.54 -17.12 -1.19
C ALA A 152 0.98 -15.85 -0.52
N VAL A 153 1.79 -15.17 0.34
CA VAL A 153 1.40 -13.86 0.92
C VAL A 153 1.22 -12.81 -0.18
N ALA A 154 2.11 -12.77 -1.18
CA ALA A 154 1.97 -11.86 -2.30
C ALA A 154 0.70 -12.15 -3.11
N ALA A 155 0.38 -13.43 -3.34
CA ALA A 155 -0.87 -13.85 -3.98
C ALA A 155 -2.10 -13.43 -3.17
N ALA A 156 -2.06 -13.59 -1.84
CA ALA A 156 -3.13 -13.20 -0.92
C ALA A 156 -3.46 -11.71 -0.99
N VAL A 157 -2.44 -10.84 -1.16
CA VAL A 157 -2.64 -9.40 -1.38
C VAL A 157 -3.44 -9.14 -2.66
N GLY A 158 -3.09 -9.79 -3.76
CA GLY A 158 -3.82 -9.66 -5.03
C GLY A 158 -5.27 -10.11 -4.90
N VAL A 159 -5.51 -11.27 -4.30
CA VAL A 159 -6.86 -11.82 -4.07
C VAL A 159 -7.68 -10.88 -3.17
N ALA A 160 -7.11 -10.37 -2.09
CA ALA A 160 -7.80 -9.51 -1.15
C ALA A 160 -8.27 -8.19 -1.80
N ASN A 161 -7.41 -7.55 -2.59
CA ASN A 161 -7.74 -6.28 -3.25
C ASN A 161 -8.89 -6.42 -4.28
N THR A 162 -9.18 -7.64 -4.73
CA THR A 162 -10.31 -7.90 -5.64
C THR A 162 -11.52 -8.43 -4.90
N ALA A 163 -11.33 -9.46 -4.06
CA ALA A 163 -12.42 -10.15 -3.41
C ALA A 163 -13.12 -9.29 -2.35
N ALA A 164 -12.36 -8.49 -1.60
CA ALA A 164 -12.94 -7.73 -0.51
C ALA A 164 -13.94 -6.64 -0.98
N PRO A 165 -13.63 -5.77 -1.95
CA PRO A 165 -14.60 -4.82 -2.48
C PRO A 165 -15.87 -5.51 -3.03
N LEU A 166 -15.73 -6.67 -3.69
CA LEU A 166 -16.89 -7.43 -4.20
C LEU A 166 -17.76 -7.97 -3.07
N VAL A 167 -17.14 -8.56 -2.03
CA VAL A 167 -17.87 -9.08 -0.87
C VAL A 167 -18.52 -7.95 -0.09
N PHE A 168 -17.81 -6.85 0.15
CA PHE A 168 -18.34 -5.66 0.81
C PHE A 168 -19.52 -5.07 0.03
N GLY A 169 -19.35 -4.85 -1.28
CA GLY A 169 -20.41 -4.34 -2.14
C GLY A 169 -21.67 -5.22 -2.10
N PHE A 170 -21.50 -6.54 -2.21
CA PHE A 170 -22.60 -7.48 -2.12
C PHE A 170 -23.33 -7.44 -0.76
N LEU A 171 -22.59 -7.35 0.34
CA LEU A 171 -23.17 -7.27 1.69
C LEU A 171 -23.90 -5.94 1.89
N ILE A 172 -23.31 -4.83 1.44
CA ILE A 172 -23.91 -3.50 1.53
C ILE A 172 -25.19 -3.42 0.68
N ASP A 173 -25.14 -3.90 -0.56
CA ASP A 173 -26.31 -3.86 -1.46
C ASP A 173 -27.49 -4.71 -0.98
N LYS A 174 -27.20 -5.83 -0.30
CA LYS A 174 -28.24 -6.76 0.18
C LYS A 174 -28.77 -6.45 1.59
N PHE A 175 -27.93 -5.83 2.43
CA PHE A 175 -28.22 -5.57 3.83
C PHE A 175 -27.96 -4.11 4.15
N ASP A 176 -26.81 -3.81 4.76
CA ASP A 176 -26.29 -2.46 5.01
C ASP A 176 -24.75 -2.51 5.26
N TYR A 177 -24.12 -1.33 5.46
CA TYR A 177 -22.68 -1.28 5.72
C TYR A 177 -22.30 -1.97 7.04
N ARG A 178 -23.20 -2.01 8.05
CA ARG A 178 -22.96 -2.61 9.37
C ARG A 178 -22.69 -4.11 9.23
N VAL A 179 -23.50 -4.79 8.42
CA VAL A 179 -23.33 -6.23 8.15
C VAL A 179 -21.99 -6.53 7.48
N ALA A 180 -21.49 -5.64 6.63
CA ALA A 180 -20.17 -5.81 6.02
C ALA A 180 -19.04 -5.73 7.08
N PHE A 181 -19.12 -4.78 8.03
CA PHE A 181 -18.17 -4.68 9.13
C PHE A 181 -18.36 -5.77 10.19
N GLU A 182 -19.58 -6.22 10.47
CA GLU A 182 -19.85 -7.39 11.31
C GLU A 182 -19.21 -8.66 10.74
N ALA A 183 -19.37 -8.88 9.43
CA ALA A 183 -18.75 -10.03 8.74
C ALA A 183 -17.23 -9.98 8.88
N LEU A 184 -16.62 -8.80 8.77
CA LEU A 184 -15.19 -8.62 8.96
C LEU A 184 -14.75 -8.81 10.41
N ALA A 185 -15.56 -8.36 11.38
CA ALA A 185 -15.34 -8.61 12.81
C ALA A 185 -15.35 -10.11 13.12
N VAL A 186 -16.34 -10.86 12.60
CA VAL A 186 -16.41 -12.32 12.72
C VAL A 186 -15.18 -12.97 12.06
N TYR A 187 -14.78 -12.49 10.88
CA TYR A 187 -13.59 -12.99 10.19
C TYR A 187 -12.32 -12.82 11.04
N PHE A 188 -12.07 -11.65 11.62
CA PHE A 188 -10.92 -11.45 12.51
C PHE A 188 -11.05 -12.21 13.83
N GLY A 189 -12.27 -12.42 14.34
CA GLY A 189 -12.55 -13.31 15.45
C GLY A 189 -12.11 -14.76 15.17
N ILE A 190 -12.41 -15.27 13.98
CA ILE A 190 -11.94 -16.58 13.51
C ILE A 190 -10.41 -16.60 13.39
N VAL A 191 -9.79 -15.58 12.80
CA VAL A 191 -8.32 -15.46 12.70
C VAL A 191 -7.68 -15.44 14.09
N PHE A 192 -8.27 -14.73 15.05
CA PHE A 192 -7.82 -14.71 16.45
C PHE A 192 -7.82 -16.12 17.07
N VAL A 193 -8.94 -16.84 16.93
CA VAL A 193 -9.09 -18.21 17.46
C VAL A 193 -8.11 -19.17 16.78
N LEU A 194 -8.01 -19.14 15.45
CA LEU A 194 -7.05 -19.96 14.70
C LEU A 194 -5.59 -19.62 15.06
N GLY A 195 -5.32 -18.39 15.49
CA GLY A 195 -4.01 -17.98 16.00
C GLY A 195 -3.50 -18.83 17.18
N PHE A 196 -4.40 -19.49 17.95
CA PHE A 196 -3.99 -20.42 18.99
C PHE A 196 -3.37 -21.72 18.45
N ALA A 197 -3.66 -22.08 17.20
CA ALA A 197 -3.08 -23.25 16.54
C ALA A 197 -1.69 -22.99 15.93
N LEU A 198 -1.26 -21.72 15.80
CA LEU A 198 0.07 -21.37 15.31
C LEU A 198 1.18 -21.91 16.23
N GLU A 199 2.31 -22.22 15.65
CA GLU A 199 3.49 -22.63 16.39
C GLU A 199 4.08 -21.47 17.20
N LYS A 200 4.59 -21.81 18.39
CA LYS A 200 5.29 -20.85 19.22
C LYS A 200 6.76 -20.82 18.81
N ILE A 201 7.19 -19.73 18.22
CA ILE A 201 8.61 -19.51 17.89
C ILE A 201 9.35 -19.12 19.17
N GLU A 202 10.53 -19.72 19.37
CA GLU A 202 11.38 -19.38 20.49
C GLU A 202 11.80 -17.90 20.42
N LYS A 203 11.74 -17.27 21.59
CA LYS A 203 12.19 -15.88 21.73
C LYS A 203 13.71 -15.82 21.72
N PRO A 204 14.31 -14.70 21.29
CA PRO A 204 15.73 -14.48 21.48
C PRO A 204 16.12 -14.64 22.94
N THR A 205 17.24 -15.32 23.21
CA THR A 205 17.76 -15.55 24.58
C THR A 205 18.21 -14.26 25.28
N VAL A 206 18.47 -13.20 24.50
CA VAL A 206 18.89 -11.89 25.00
C VAL A 206 17.65 -11.09 25.41
N LYS A 207 17.67 -10.50 26.63
CA LYS A 207 16.62 -9.58 27.07
C LYS A 207 16.67 -8.30 26.22
N ILE A 208 15.63 -8.13 25.42
CA ILE A 208 15.45 -6.95 24.56
C ILE A 208 14.69 -5.88 25.35
N LYS A 209 15.26 -4.67 25.46
CA LYS A 209 14.56 -3.52 26.02
C LYS A 209 13.76 -2.82 24.94
N PHE A 210 12.52 -2.44 25.25
CA PHE A 210 11.69 -1.66 24.35
C PHE A 210 12.19 -0.21 24.25
N ASP A 211 12.36 0.27 23.03
CA ASP A 211 12.78 1.66 22.78
C ASP A 211 11.56 2.57 22.60
N PHE A 212 11.12 3.18 23.70
CA PHE A 212 10.02 4.15 23.67
C PHE A 212 10.37 5.42 22.88
N VAL A 213 11.60 5.92 23.01
CA VAL A 213 12.03 7.16 22.35
C VAL A 213 12.14 6.94 20.85
N GLY A 214 12.79 5.85 20.43
CA GLY A 214 12.85 5.46 19.03
C GLY A 214 11.45 5.22 18.44
N THR A 215 10.55 4.59 19.19
CA THR A 215 9.15 4.37 18.77
C THR A 215 8.42 5.71 18.50
N ILE A 216 8.53 6.68 19.40
CA ILE A 216 7.92 8.00 19.23
C ILE A 216 8.53 8.73 18.03
N LEU A 217 9.85 8.72 17.91
CA LEU A 217 10.56 9.39 16.81
C LEU A 217 10.16 8.79 15.45
N VAL A 218 10.18 7.46 15.31
CA VAL A 218 9.82 6.83 14.04
C VAL A 218 8.34 7.05 13.71
N SER A 219 7.45 6.98 14.69
CA SER A 219 6.02 7.20 14.48
C SER A 219 5.73 8.65 14.04
N ILE A 220 6.25 9.65 14.75
CA ILE A 220 6.09 11.07 14.37
C ILE A 220 6.72 11.33 13.00
N GLY A 221 7.94 10.83 12.75
CA GLY A 221 8.61 11.01 11.48
C GLY A 221 7.83 10.41 10.30
N LEU A 222 7.36 9.18 10.43
CA LEU A 222 6.56 8.51 9.40
C LEU A 222 5.18 9.17 9.21
N LEU A 223 4.49 9.52 10.30
CA LEU A 223 3.23 10.26 10.24
C LEU A 223 3.39 11.57 9.46
N ALA A 224 4.40 12.36 9.78
CA ALA A 224 4.65 13.64 9.12
C ALA A 224 4.96 13.45 7.62
N VAL A 225 5.80 12.46 7.25
CA VAL A 225 6.09 12.16 5.85
C VAL A 225 4.82 11.69 5.12
N ILE A 226 4.07 10.73 5.69
CA ILE A 226 2.89 10.16 5.05
C ILE A 226 1.80 11.22 4.87
N VAL A 227 1.48 12.00 5.91
CA VAL A 227 0.48 13.07 5.83
C VAL A 227 0.90 14.13 4.83
N GLY A 228 2.17 14.56 4.89
CA GLY A 228 2.70 15.55 3.97
C GLY A 228 2.59 15.10 2.51
N LEU A 229 2.94 13.85 2.20
CA LEU A 229 2.85 13.28 0.85
C LEU A 229 1.39 13.14 0.37
N LEU A 230 0.50 12.62 1.21
CA LEU A 230 -0.92 12.45 0.86
C LEU A 230 -1.62 13.78 0.59
N LYS A 231 -1.23 14.84 1.31
CA LYS A 231 -1.84 16.16 1.20
C LYS A 231 -1.26 17.04 0.07
N ILE A 232 -0.23 16.58 -0.67
CA ILE A 232 0.33 17.32 -1.81
C ILE A 232 -0.75 17.65 -2.84
N SER A 233 -1.63 16.71 -3.16
CA SER A 233 -2.71 16.90 -4.14
C SER A 233 -3.76 17.91 -3.70
N GLU A 234 -3.95 18.10 -2.40
CA GLU A 234 -4.93 19.01 -1.81
C GLU A 234 -4.33 20.38 -1.44
N TRP A 235 -3.16 20.36 -0.80
CA TRP A 235 -2.50 21.59 -0.32
C TRP A 235 -1.54 22.22 -1.33
N GLY A 236 -1.10 21.45 -2.34
CA GLY A 236 0.01 21.79 -3.22
C GLY A 236 1.36 21.40 -2.60
N LEU A 237 2.41 21.33 -3.42
CA LEU A 237 3.76 20.97 -2.93
C LEU A 237 4.44 22.17 -2.23
N ILE A 238 4.50 23.31 -2.91
CA ILE A 238 5.15 24.55 -2.44
C ILE A 238 4.13 25.69 -2.42
N SER A 239 3.46 25.92 -3.55
CA SER A 239 2.43 26.94 -3.68
C SER A 239 1.10 26.38 -3.17
N PRO A 240 0.40 27.07 -2.25
CA PRO A 240 -0.88 26.64 -1.73
C PRO A 240 -1.94 26.62 -2.85
N LEU A 241 -2.68 25.52 -2.96
CA LEU A 241 -3.77 25.37 -3.93
C LEU A 241 -5.09 25.99 -3.42
N SER A 242 -5.19 26.28 -2.12
CA SER A 242 -6.37 26.94 -1.54
C SER A 242 -5.95 27.98 -0.50
N PRO A 243 -6.72 29.09 -0.38
CA PRO A 243 -6.42 30.14 0.59
C PRO A 243 -6.42 29.68 2.05
N SER A 244 -7.10 28.58 2.36
CA SER A 244 -7.17 27.99 3.70
C SER A 244 -6.01 27.03 4.02
N SER A 245 -5.20 26.64 3.03
CA SER A 245 -4.16 25.62 3.15
C SER A 245 -2.74 26.20 3.11
N HIS A 246 -2.48 27.34 3.78
CA HIS A 246 -1.13 27.91 3.82
C HIS A 246 -0.68 28.26 5.24
N ILE A 247 0.62 28.08 5.49
CA ILE A 247 1.32 28.58 6.67
C ILE A 247 2.40 29.55 6.16
N LEU A 248 2.28 30.84 6.53
CA LEU A 248 3.20 31.90 6.07
C LEU A 248 3.29 32.03 4.54
N GLY A 249 2.19 31.76 3.80
CA GLY A 249 2.15 31.86 2.34
C GLY A 249 2.72 30.66 1.58
N ILE A 250 3.12 29.58 2.28
CA ILE A 250 3.67 28.36 1.71
C ILE A 250 2.75 27.19 2.05
N SER A 251 2.61 26.21 1.15
CA SER A 251 1.93 24.95 1.46
C SER A 251 2.59 24.22 2.63
N PRO A 252 1.84 23.70 3.59
CA PRO A 252 2.40 22.94 4.70
C PRO A 252 2.90 21.55 4.31
N ALA A 253 2.60 21.05 3.09
CA ALA A 253 2.95 19.70 2.64
C ALA A 253 4.46 19.47 2.63
N LEU A 254 5.23 20.30 1.91
CA LEU A 254 6.69 20.16 1.84
C LEU A 254 7.38 20.38 3.18
N PRO A 255 7.08 21.44 3.97
CA PRO A 255 7.62 21.60 5.32
C PRO A 255 7.34 20.38 6.21
N LEU A 256 6.15 19.78 6.15
CA LEU A 256 5.78 18.60 6.94
C LEU A 256 6.60 17.37 6.52
N VAL A 257 6.79 17.14 5.22
CA VAL A 257 7.66 16.07 4.70
C VAL A 257 9.11 16.27 5.17
N LEU A 258 9.64 17.49 5.04
CA LEU A 258 11.01 17.80 5.46
C LEU A 258 11.19 17.66 6.98
N PHE A 259 10.22 18.10 7.78
CA PHE A 259 10.19 17.87 9.22
C PHE A 259 10.21 16.37 9.54
N GLY A 260 9.36 15.58 8.89
CA GLY A 260 9.31 14.13 9.08
C GLY A 260 10.64 13.46 8.73
N ILE A 261 11.27 13.85 7.60
CA ILE A 261 12.61 13.35 7.21
C ILE A 261 13.67 13.73 8.26
N ALA A 262 13.65 14.96 8.77
CA ALA A 262 14.59 15.40 9.81
C ALA A 262 14.42 14.56 11.10
N VAL A 263 13.18 14.29 11.52
CA VAL A 263 12.88 13.42 12.66
C VAL A 263 13.36 11.99 12.42
N LEU A 264 13.18 11.44 11.21
CA LEU A 264 13.69 10.10 10.85
C LEU A 264 15.22 10.03 10.84
N ILE A 265 15.92 11.10 10.45
CA ILE A 265 17.38 11.19 10.57
C ILE A 265 17.81 11.18 12.05
N ILE A 266 17.10 11.92 12.91
CA ILE A 266 17.33 11.90 14.37
C ILE A 266 17.06 10.49 14.92
N PHE A 267 15.98 9.84 14.50
CA PHE A 267 15.67 8.46 14.84
C PHE A 267 16.82 7.50 14.49
N LEU A 268 17.36 7.56 13.27
CA LEU A 268 18.49 6.69 12.87
C LEU A 268 19.77 6.92 13.71
N LYS A 269 20.03 8.17 14.11
CA LYS A 269 21.15 8.48 15.02
C LYS A 269 20.89 7.94 16.43
N TRP A 270 19.66 8.06 16.91
CA TRP A 270 19.23 7.52 18.20
C TRP A 270 19.36 5.99 18.23
N GLU A 271 18.86 5.31 17.21
CA GLU A 271 18.91 3.85 17.06
C GLU A 271 20.34 3.32 17.10
N ASN A 272 21.28 4.01 16.44
CA ASN A 272 22.69 3.64 16.49
C ASN A 272 23.26 3.65 17.92
N GLN A 273 22.90 4.66 18.71
CA GLN A 273 23.34 4.76 20.10
C GLN A 273 22.62 3.72 20.99
N PHE A 274 21.34 3.49 20.73
CA PHE A 274 20.53 2.55 21.47
C PHE A 274 20.98 1.08 21.22
N GLU A 275 21.32 0.74 19.96
CA GLU A 275 21.87 -0.55 19.56
C GLU A 275 23.21 -0.84 20.28
N ILE A 276 24.12 0.14 20.31
CA ILE A 276 25.42 0.01 21.01
C ILE A 276 25.22 -0.25 22.51
N LYS A 277 24.26 0.44 23.15
CA LYS A 277 23.99 0.30 24.59
C LYS A 277 23.26 -0.98 24.98
N ASN A 278 22.28 -1.41 24.19
CA ASN A 278 21.32 -2.44 24.56
C ASN A 278 21.42 -3.72 23.70
N GLY A 279 22.22 -3.68 22.64
CA GLY A 279 22.46 -4.81 21.75
C GLY A 279 21.27 -5.22 20.84
N ALA A 280 20.13 -4.51 20.94
CA ALA A 280 18.97 -4.65 20.05
C ALA A 280 18.23 -3.32 19.99
N CYS A 281 17.64 -2.98 18.83
CA CYS A 281 17.00 -1.71 18.55
C CYS A 281 15.82 -1.93 17.59
N LEU A 282 15.03 -0.87 17.29
CA LEU A 282 13.90 -0.95 16.36
C LEU A 282 14.37 -1.18 14.92
N MET A 283 15.44 -0.51 14.51
CA MET A 283 16.02 -0.61 13.18
C MET A 283 17.55 -0.78 13.26
N PRO A 284 18.03 -2.04 13.23
CA PRO A 284 19.46 -2.31 13.26
C PRO A 284 20.22 -1.59 12.15
N GLN A 285 21.44 -1.14 12.44
CA GLN A 285 22.29 -0.46 11.45
C GLN A 285 22.58 -1.29 10.20
N SER A 286 22.53 -2.62 10.34
CA SER A 286 22.63 -3.56 9.20
C SER A 286 21.61 -3.26 8.11
N PHE A 287 20.38 -2.80 8.47
CA PHE A 287 19.30 -2.50 7.51
C PHE A 287 19.61 -1.28 6.63
N VAL A 288 20.39 -0.34 7.13
CA VAL A 288 20.78 0.87 6.39
C VAL A 288 22.10 0.67 5.64
N LYS A 289 23.07 -0.02 6.27
CA LYS A 289 24.44 -0.15 5.74
C LYS A 289 24.63 -1.28 4.74
N THR A 290 23.81 -2.34 4.78
CA THR A 290 23.93 -3.48 3.86
C THR A 290 23.25 -3.18 2.53
N PRO A 291 23.99 -3.04 1.40
CA PRO A 291 23.40 -2.63 0.12
C PRO A 291 22.32 -3.58 -0.38
N GLN A 292 22.52 -4.91 -0.27
CA GLN A 292 21.50 -5.91 -0.65
C GLN A 292 20.21 -5.74 0.14
N LEU A 293 20.30 -5.47 1.44
CA LEU A 293 19.15 -5.32 2.31
C LEU A 293 18.37 -4.05 1.98
N ARG A 294 19.07 -2.93 1.77
CA ARG A 294 18.48 -1.67 1.34
C ARG A 294 17.74 -1.81 0.01
N ASP A 295 18.39 -2.42 -0.99
CA ASP A 295 17.77 -2.61 -2.30
C ASP A 295 16.58 -3.60 -2.23
N GLY A 296 16.65 -4.62 -1.37
CA GLY A 296 15.53 -5.52 -1.08
C GLY A 296 14.33 -4.79 -0.45
N LEU A 297 14.58 -3.88 0.49
CA LEU A 297 13.52 -3.03 1.08
C LEU A 297 12.92 -2.07 0.04
N TYR A 298 13.76 -1.49 -0.84
CA TYR A 298 13.25 -0.67 -1.96
C TYR A 298 12.38 -1.50 -2.90
N MET A 299 12.73 -2.77 -3.17
CA MET A 299 11.87 -3.66 -3.96
C MET A 299 10.55 -3.96 -3.25
N CYS A 300 10.54 -4.14 -1.92
CA CYS A 300 9.29 -4.25 -1.16
C CYS A 300 8.41 -3.01 -1.34
N GLY A 301 9.00 -1.82 -1.24
CA GLY A 301 8.29 -0.54 -1.48
C GLY A 301 7.83 -0.38 -2.92
N MET A 302 8.64 -0.78 -3.89
CA MET A 302 8.35 -0.63 -5.32
C MET A 302 7.09 -1.38 -5.77
N VAL A 303 6.85 -2.60 -5.26
CA VAL A 303 5.62 -3.34 -5.55
C VAL A 303 4.39 -2.53 -5.16
N PHE A 304 4.41 -1.97 -3.94
CA PHE A 304 3.27 -1.22 -3.41
C PHE A 304 3.19 0.19 -4.01
N PHE A 305 4.31 0.78 -4.42
CA PHE A 305 4.33 2.00 -5.22
C PHE A 305 3.58 1.81 -6.55
N VAL A 306 3.91 0.74 -7.30
CA VAL A 306 3.22 0.42 -8.55
C VAL A 306 1.76 0.08 -8.30
N LEU A 307 1.45 -0.69 -7.25
CA LEU A 307 0.09 -1.04 -6.88
C LEU A 307 -0.76 0.19 -6.55
N GLY A 308 -0.25 1.09 -5.69
CA GLY A 308 -0.95 2.33 -5.33
C GLY A 308 -1.17 3.25 -6.52
N ALA A 309 -0.15 3.43 -7.35
CA ALA A 309 -0.23 4.21 -8.59
C ALA A 309 -1.25 3.60 -9.58
N TYR A 310 -1.18 2.28 -9.80
CA TYR A 310 -2.08 1.57 -10.70
C TYR A 310 -3.55 1.67 -10.25
N ILE A 311 -3.82 1.43 -8.98
CA ILE A 311 -5.18 1.52 -8.42
C ILE A 311 -5.71 2.95 -8.60
N LEU A 312 -4.92 3.96 -8.24
CA LEU A 312 -5.33 5.36 -8.37
C LEU A 312 -5.67 5.71 -9.82
N ILE A 313 -4.72 5.55 -10.75
CA ILE A 313 -4.91 5.96 -12.14
C ILE A 313 -5.97 5.09 -12.82
N GLY A 314 -5.91 3.76 -12.62
CA GLY A 314 -6.77 2.80 -13.30
C GLY A 314 -8.24 2.92 -12.89
N ILE A 315 -8.52 3.01 -11.58
CA ILE A 315 -9.91 3.18 -11.08
C ILE A 315 -10.45 4.54 -11.49
N THR A 316 -9.66 5.61 -11.31
CA THR A 316 -10.05 6.97 -11.68
C THR A 316 -10.36 7.06 -13.18
N TYR A 317 -9.54 6.46 -14.03
CA TYR A 317 -9.79 6.38 -15.47
C TYR A 317 -11.08 5.61 -15.78
N CYS A 318 -11.24 4.38 -15.27
CA CYS A 318 -12.41 3.57 -15.57
C CYS A 318 -13.71 4.25 -15.17
N GLN A 319 -13.77 4.85 -13.98
CA GLN A 319 -15.00 5.43 -13.45
C GLN A 319 -15.29 6.84 -13.97
N LEU A 320 -14.26 7.69 -14.08
CA LEU A 320 -14.45 9.12 -14.36
C LEU A 320 -14.14 9.52 -15.82
N VAL A 321 -13.50 8.65 -16.59
CA VAL A 321 -13.21 8.93 -18.02
C VAL A 321 -13.99 7.97 -18.91
N ALA A 322 -13.90 6.65 -18.65
CA ALA A 322 -14.58 5.64 -19.44
C ALA A 322 -16.04 5.40 -18.99
N GLY A 323 -16.49 6.01 -17.88
CA GLY A 323 -17.88 5.92 -17.42
C GLY A 323 -18.30 4.56 -16.86
N TYR A 324 -17.35 3.71 -16.48
CA TYR A 324 -17.63 2.38 -15.95
C TYR A 324 -18.21 2.45 -14.54
N SER A 325 -19.11 1.54 -14.21
CA SER A 325 -19.59 1.33 -12.85
C SER A 325 -18.47 0.79 -11.94
N ALA A 326 -18.68 0.85 -10.63
CA ALA A 326 -17.78 0.23 -9.68
C ALA A 326 -17.65 -1.28 -9.91
N SER A 327 -18.77 -1.95 -10.27
CA SER A 327 -18.79 -3.38 -10.58
C SER A 327 -18.00 -3.72 -11.84
N ASP A 328 -18.12 -2.91 -12.91
CA ASP A 328 -17.36 -3.13 -14.14
C ASP A 328 -15.87 -2.89 -13.93
N THR A 329 -15.51 -1.89 -13.12
CA THR A 329 -14.13 -1.61 -12.74
C THR A 329 -13.50 -2.77 -11.94
N ALA A 330 -14.30 -3.54 -11.19
CA ALA A 330 -13.82 -4.71 -10.45
C ALA A 330 -13.27 -5.81 -11.37
N ILE A 331 -13.73 -5.91 -12.62
CA ILE A 331 -13.20 -6.86 -13.62
C ILE A 331 -11.72 -6.58 -13.87
N LEU A 332 -11.33 -5.31 -13.93
CA LEU A 332 -9.92 -4.90 -14.08
C LEU A 332 -9.05 -5.41 -12.92
N LEU A 333 -9.58 -5.32 -11.69
CA LEU A 333 -8.90 -5.83 -10.50
C LEU A 333 -8.79 -7.36 -10.50
N ILE A 334 -9.77 -8.07 -11.05
CA ILE A 334 -9.72 -9.54 -11.24
C ILE A 334 -8.57 -9.90 -12.19
N VAL A 335 -8.46 -9.22 -13.33
CA VAL A 335 -7.40 -9.46 -14.32
C VAL A 335 -6.01 -9.19 -13.69
N PHE A 336 -5.86 -8.08 -12.99
CA PHE A 336 -4.65 -7.75 -12.23
C PHE A 336 -4.29 -8.85 -11.20
N SER A 337 -5.26 -9.25 -10.38
CA SER A 337 -5.05 -10.25 -9.32
C SER A 337 -4.71 -11.62 -9.89
N THR A 338 -5.30 -12.00 -11.04
CA THR A 338 -4.96 -13.23 -11.73
C THR A 338 -3.50 -13.25 -12.17
N GLY A 339 -3.02 -12.16 -12.76
CA GLY A 339 -1.60 -12.02 -13.11
C GLY A 339 -0.69 -12.12 -11.89
N MET A 340 -1.03 -11.44 -10.81
CA MET A 340 -0.26 -11.45 -9.56
C MET A 340 -0.24 -12.84 -8.91
N LEU A 341 -1.37 -13.53 -8.85
CA LEU A 341 -1.50 -14.89 -8.32
C LEU A 341 -0.62 -15.88 -9.08
N ILE A 342 -0.69 -15.86 -10.41
CA ILE A 342 0.08 -16.77 -11.26
C ILE A 342 1.58 -16.61 -11.02
N THR A 343 2.10 -15.39 -11.08
CA THR A 343 3.54 -15.16 -11.01
C THR A 343 4.09 -15.23 -9.59
N SER A 344 3.33 -14.81 -8.58
CA SER A 344 3.79 -14.92 -7.18
C SER A 344 4.00 -16.36 -6.72
N LEU A 345 3.22 -17.30 -7.23
CA LEU A 345 3.35 -18.74 -6.95
C LEU A 345 4.31 -19.44 -7.93
N ALA A 346 4.31 -19.06 -9.20
CA ALA A 346 5.19 -19.67 -10.21
C ALA A 346 6.68 -19.30 -9.98
N THR A 347 6.95 -18.09 -9.52
CA THR A 347 8.31 -17.61 -9.33
C THR A 347 9.13 -18.47 -8.36
N PRO A 348 8.67 -18.74 -7.12
CA PRO A 348 9.44 -19.56 -6.18
C PRO A 348 9.41 -21.06 -6.51
N THR A 349 8.49 -21.53 -7.34
CA THR A 349 8.33 -22.95 -7.68
C THR A 349 8.99 -23.32 -9.01
N LYS A 350 8.51 -22.74 -10.11
CA LYS A 350 8.97 -23.07 -11.47
C LYS A 350 10.24 -22.32 -11.86
N PHE A 351 10.38 -21.06 -11.44
CA PHE A 351 11.51 -20.20 -11.79
C PHE A 351 12.58 -20.09 -10.69
N ALA A 352 12.54 -21.01 -9.70
CA ALA A 352 13.49 -21.07 -8.59
C ALA A 352 14.97 -21.18 -9.03
N HIS A 353 15.25 -21.58 -10.27
CA HIS A 353 16.61 -21.68 -10.84
C HIS A 353 17.12 -20.35 -11.40
N VAL A 354 16.24 -19.37 -11.61
CA VAL A 354 16.60 -18.06 -12.17
C VAL A 354 17.16 -17.15 -11.07
N SER A 355 18.14 -16.30 -11.39
CA SER A 355 18.71 -15.38 -10.40
C SER A 355 17.69 -14.33 -9.96
N CYS A 356 17.73 -13.95 -8.67
CA CYS A 356 16.82 -12.95 -8.09
C CYS A 356 16.88 -11.62 -8.85
N ARG A 357 18.08 -11.17 -9.27
CA ARG A 357 18.25 -9.95 -10.07
C ARG A 357 17.48 -10.02 -11.38
N LYS A 358 17.63 -11.10 -12.14
CA LYS A 358 16.93 -11.28 -13.42
C LYS A 358 15.41 -11.28 -13.23
N LEU A 359 14.93 -11.98 -12.20
CA LEU A 359 13.50 -12.02 -11.88
C LEU A 359 12.97 -10.61 -11.55
N CYS A 360 13.66 -9.85 -10.70
CA CYS A 360 13.27 -8.48 -10.39
C CYS A 360 13.27 -7.58 -11.63
N MET A 361 14.29 -7.69 -12.49
CA MET A 361 14.36 -6.93 -13.75
C MET A 361 13.19 -7.28 -14.69
N ILE A 362 12.86 -8.56 -14.82
CA ILE A 362 11.71 -9.03 -15.63
C ILE A 362 10.40 -8.47 -15.02
N GLY A 363 10.24 -8.55 -13.69
CA GLY A 363 9.05 -8.03 -13.01
C GLY A 363 8.86 -6.53 -13.21
N ILE A 364 9.93 -5.73 -13.06
CA ILE A 364 9.89 -4.29 -13.34
C ILE A 364 9.63 -4.04 -14.83
N GLY A 365 10.23 -4.83 -15.72
CA GLY A 365 9.99 -4.76 -17.17
C GLY A 365 8.51 -4.97 -17.52
N PHE A 366 7.83 -5.92 -16.88
CA PHE A 366 6.37 -6.07 -17.03
C PHE A 366 5.60 -4.84 -16.53
N CYS A 367 6.03 -4.21 -15.43
CA CYS A 367 5.41 -2.98 -14.95
C CYS A 367 5.61 -1.81 -15.94
N VAL A 368 6.76 -1.72 -16.60
CA VAL A 368 7.01 -0.73 -17.67
C VAL A 368 6.08 -0.96 -18.86
N ILE A 369 6.00 -2.20 -19.35
CA ILE A 369 5.10 -2.58 -20.45
C ILE A 369 3.65 -2.28 -20.08
N ALA A 370 3.26 -2.62 -18.86
CA ALA A 370 1.93 -2.36 -18.34
C ALA A 370 1.57 -0.86 -18.34
N ALA A 371 2.50 -0.02 -17.90
CA ALA A 371 2.28 1.43 -17.86
C ALA A 371 2.17 2.02 -19.28
N PHE A 372 2.99 1.56 -20.23
CA PHE A 372 2.83 1.95 -21.63
C PHE A 372 1.51 1.46 -22.23
N ALA A 373 1.11 0.20 -21.94
CA ALA A 373 -0.19 -0.32 -22.38
C ALA A 373 -1.35 0.46 -21.74
N GLY A 374 -1.23 0.89 -20.47
CA GLY A 374 -2.20 1.77 -19.82
C GLY A 374 -2.35 3.11 -20.54
N ALA A 375 -1.22 3.75 -20.90
CA ALA A 375 -1.23 5.01 -21.64
C ALA A 375 -1.89 4.85 -23.03
N LEU A 376 -1.53 3.80 -23.78
CA LEU A 376 -2.09 3.53 -25.11
C LEU A 376 -3.55 3.08 -25.06
N GLY A 377 -3.95 2.38 -24.00
CA GLY A 377 -5.30 1.88 -23.81
C GLY A 377 -6.27 2.87 -23.17
N THR A 378 -5.81 4.08 -22.81
CA THR A 378 -6.67 5.12 -22.23
C THR A 378 -7.44 5.84 -23.34
N GLU A 379 -8.73 5.56 -23.46
CA GLU A 379 -9.66 6.15 -24.43
C GLU A 379 -10.86 6.78 -23.72
N LEU A 380 -11.64 7.59 -24.44
CA LEU A 380 -12.91 8.12 -23.95
C LEU A 380 -14.01 7.05 -24.09
N ASP A 381 -14.94 7.05 -23.15
CA ASP A 381 -16.19 6.27 -23.19
C ASP A 381 -16.05 4.73 -23.32
N SER A 382 -14.84 4.17 -23.29
CA SER A 382 -14.62 2.74 -23.35
C SER A 382 -13.29 2.29 -22.75
N VAL A 383 -13.26 1.08 -22.22
CA VAL A 383 -12.03 0.40 -21.78
C VAL A 383 -11.71 -0.68 -22.80
N ASN A 384 -10.62 -0.50 -23.54
CA ASN A 384 -10.22 -1.44 -24.58
C ASN A 384 -9.37 -2.61 -24.05
N MET A 385 -9.11 -3.63 -24.89
CA MET A 385 -8.34 -4.82 -24.52
C MET A 385 -6.88 -4.52 -24.17
N ILE A 386 -6.31 -3.43 -24.69
CA ILE A 386 -4.94 -2.99 -24.35
C ILE A 386 -4.88 -2.58 -22.88
N PHE A 387 -5.92 -1.89 -22.40
CA PHE A 387 -6.02 -1.49 -21.01
C PHE A 387 -6.19 -2.69 -20.07
N PHE A 388 -6.98 -3.70 -20.44
CA PHE A 388 -7.04 -4.97 -19.71
C PHE A 388 -5.69 -5.69 -19.72
N GLY A 389 -4.95 -5.61 -20.82
CA GLY A 389 -3.56 -6.08 -20.90
C GLY A 389 -2.66 -5.37 -19.89
N SER A 390 -2.83 -4.05 -19.69
CA SER A 390 -2.07 -3.31 -18.67
C SER A 390 -2.30 -3.85 -17.27
N ALA A 391 -3.54 -4.20 -16.93
CA ALA A 391 -3.89 -4.83 -15.66
C ALA A 391 -3.16 -6.14 -15.45
N LEU A 392 -3.21 -7.01 -16.46
CA LEU A 392 -2.54 -8.33 -16.43
C LEU A 392 -1.03 -8.18 -16.24
N PHE A 393 -0.38 -7.36 -17.05
CA PHE A 393 1.07 -7.15 -16.97
C PHE A 393 1.50 -6.48 -15.68
N THR A 394 0.71 -5.56 -15.12
CA THR A 394 0.97 -5.01 -13.78
C THR A 394 0.94 -6.11 -12.72
N GLY A 395 -0.09 -6.96 -12.77
CA GLY A 395 -0.21 -8.11 -11.85
C GLY A 395 0.97 -9.08 -11.99
N LEU A 396 1.33 -9.46 -13.22
CA LEU A 396 2.49 -10.32 -13.49
C LEU A 396 3.79 -9.74 -12.91
N GLY A 397 4.04 -8.45 -13.15
CA GLY A 397 5.22 -7.76 -12.64
C GLY A 397 5.27 -7.68 -11.12
N CYS A 398 4.19 -7.22 -10.51
CA CYS A 398 4.07 -7.11 -9.05
C CYS A 398 4.22 -8.47 -8.36
N GLY A 399 3.63 -9.54 -8.91
CA GLY A 399 3.74 -10.89 -8.34
C GLY A 399 5.17 -11.44 -8.34
N ILE A 400 5.93 -11.23 -9.43
CA ILE A 400 7.34 -11.61 -9.50
C ILE A 400 8.15 -10.86 -8.44
N ILE A 401 8.04 -9.53 -8.40
CA ILE A 401 8.85 -8.70 -7.49
C ILE A 401 8.48 -9.01 -6.04
N ALA A 402 7.18 -9.08 -5.69
CA ALA A 402 6.71 -9.31 -4.33
C ALA A 402 7.22 -10.63 -3.75
N SER A 403 7.22 -11.71 -4.56
CA SER A 403 7.73 -13.02 -4.13
C SER A 403 9.24 -13.00 -3.86
N GLN A 404 10.01 -12.19 -4.58
CA GLN A 404 11.47 -12.12 -4.44
C GLN A 404 11.92 -11.10 -3.39
N ALA A 405 11.22 -9.97 -3.26
CA ALA A 405 11.64 -8.86 -2.40
C ALA A 405 11.82 -9.29 -0.93
N SER A 406 10.84 -9.98 -0.36
CA SER A 406 10.92 -10.48 1.03
C SER A 406 12.02 -11.53 1.21
N LEU A 407 12.25 -12.37 0.20
CA LEU A 407 13.32 -13.37 0.21
C LEU A 407 14.71 -12.70 0.18
N ILE A 408 14.89 -11.67 -0.66
CA ILE A 408 16.14 -10.90 -0.76
C ILE A 408 16.48 -10.23 0.58
N VAL A 409 15.47 -9.62 1.23
CA VAL A 409 15.63 -8.98 2.54
C VAL A 409 16.02 -10.01 3.60
N THR A 410 15.27 -11.10 3.73
CA THR A 410 15.53 -12.10 4.76
C THR A 410 16.83 -12.86 4.57
N ALA A 411 17.31 -13.01 3.33
CA ALA A 411 18.60 -13.63 3.03
C ALA A 411 19.81 -12.71 3.31
N ALA A 412 19.58 -11.41 3.45
CA ALA A 412 20.63 -10.41 3.69
C ALA A 412 20.83 -10.07 5.17
N VAL A 413 19.97 -10.56 6.06
CA VAL A 413 20.04 -10.32 7.50
C VAL A 413 20.54 -11.56 8.24
N ASN A 414 21.17 -11.35 9.39
CA ASN A 414 21.50 -12.42 10.30
C ASN A 414 20.23 -13.12 10.82
N GLN A 415 20.33 -14.37 11.21
CA GLN A 415 19.18 -15.15 11.71
C GLN A 415 18.48 -14.47 12.90
N ARG A 416 19.21 -13.73 13.73
CA ARG A 416 18.70 -12.94 14.85
C ARG A 416 17.77 -11.81 14.39
N ASP A 417 18.13 -11.09 13.34
CA ASP A 417 17.43 -9.90 12.86
C ASP A 417 16.39 -10.25 11.77
N ALA A 418 16.41 -11.50 11.29
CA ALA A 418 15.56 -11.94 10.18
C ALA A 418 14.05 -11.80 10.47
N THR A 419 13.63 -12.15 11.69
CA THR A 419 12.24 -12.02 12.11
C THR A 419 11.83 -10.55 12.29
N GLN A 420 12.75 -9.68 12.75
CA GLN A 420 12.52 -8.25 12.90
C GLN A 420 12.36 -7.54 11.55
N SER A 421 12.95 -8.10 10.49
CA SER A 421 12.83 -7.55 9.14
C SER A 421 11.38 -7.40 8.67
N GLY A 422 10.44 -8.16 9.25
CA GLY A 422 9.02 -8.09 8.92
C GLY A 422 8.41 -6.71 9.12
N GLY A 423 8.68 -6.05 10.25
CA GLY A 423 8.19 -4.69 10.53
C GLY A 423 8.75 -3.65 9.56
N VAL A 424 10.05 -3.73 9.26
CA VAL A 424 10.71 -2.81 8.33
C VAL A 424 10.22 -3.02 6.89
N GLN A 425 10.03 -4.29 6.47
CA GLN A 425 9.44 -4.60 5.17
C GLN A 425 8.01 -4.05 5.04
N ALA A 426 7.18 -4.26 6.07
CA ALA A 426 5.80 -3.77 6.08
C ALA A 426 5.74 -2.24 6.02
N THR A 427 6.61 -1.54 6.75
CA THR A 427 6.74 -0.08 6.67
C THR A 427 7.17 0.36 5.26
N SER A 428 8.16 -0.30 4.66
CA SER A 428 8.61 -0.01 3.30
C SER A 428 7.47 -0.15 2.26
N ARG A 429 6.60 -1.16 2.42
CA ARG A 429 5.39 -1.34 1.59
C ARG A 429 4.43 -0.16 1.71
N ASN A 430 4.10 0.25 2.95
CA ASN A 430 3.18 1.38 3.16
C ASN A 430 3.74 2.71 2.63
N ILE A 431 5.02 2.99 2.87
CA ILE A 431 5.68 4.18 2.33
C ILE A 431 5.66 4.14 0.80
N GLY A 432 5.98 2.99 0.20
CA GLY A 432 5.95 2.81 -1.25
C GLY A 432 4.57 3.10 -1.83
N GLN A 433 3.50 2.55 -1.25
CA GLN A 433 2.12 2.79 -1.68
C GLN A 433 1.74 4.27 -1.57
N THR A 434 2.08 4.90 -0.44
CA THR A 434 1.81 6.32 -0.21
C THR A 434 2.51 7.21 -1.22
N ILE A 435 3.80 6.95 -1.50
CA ILE A 435 4.55 7.69 -2.51
C ILE A 435 3.93 7.50 -3.90
N GLY A 436 3.53 6.27 -4.24
CA GLY A 436 2.86 5.96 -5.51
C GLY A 436 1.59 6.78 -5.70
N ILE A 437 0.70 6.76 -4.72
CA ILE A 437 -0.55 7.55 -4.74
C ILE A 437 -0.26 9.05 -4.79
N ALA A 438 0.64 9.55 -3.94
CA ALA A 438 0.93 10.97 -3.83
C ALA A 438 1.56 11.55 -5.11
N VAL A 439 2.59 10.87 -5.65
CA VAL A 439 3.31 11.34 -6.84
C VAL A 439 2.40 11.28 -8.05
N LEU A 440 1.77 10.12 -8.32
CA LEU A 440 0.94 9.98 -9.51
C LEU A 440 -0.38 10.76 -9.38
N GLY A 441 -0.95 10.87 -8.18
CA GLY A 441 -2.09 11.74 -7.91
C GLY A 441 -1.77 13.21 -8.18
N SER A 442 -0.60 13.67 -7.75
CA SER A 442 -0.14 15.04 -8.03
C SER A 442 0.08 15.28 -9.52
N VAL A 443 0.69 14.33 -10.24
CA VAL A 443 0.85 14.41 -11.70
C VAL A 443 -0.52 14.49 -12.38
N LEU A 444 -1.46 13.62 -11.99
CA LEU A 444 -2.80 13.56 -12.54
C LEU A 444 -3.55 14.91 -12.39
N MET A 445 -3.56 15.45 -11.16
CA MET A 445 -4.26 16.70 -10.84
C MET A 445 -3.60 17.94 -11.47
N PHE A 446 -2.27 18.02 -11.39
CA PHE A 446 -1.51 19.14 -11.95
C PHE A 446 -1.63 19.19 -13.49
N SER A 447 -1.48 18.03 -14.14
CA SER A 447 -1.62 17.97 -15.60
C SER A 447 -3.04 18.28 -16.06
N LEU A 448 -4.08 17.76 -15.37
CA LEU A 448 -5.47 18.09 -15.65
C LEU A 448 -5.72 19.60 -15.59
N THR A 449 -5.31 20.22 -14.47
CA THR A 449 -5.53 21.67 -14.27
C THR A 449 -4.85 22.49 -15.36
N ASN A 450 -3.59 22.17 -15.69
CA ASN A 450 -2.85 22.90 -16.72
C ASN A 450 -3.43 22.67 -18.13
N MET A 451 -3.83 21.45 -18.47
CA MET A 451 -4.44 21.15 -19.77
C MET A 451 -5.77 21.88 -19.94
N VAL A 452 -6.67 21.82 -18.94
CA VAL A 452 -7.95 22.54 -19.01
C VAL A 452 -7.73 24.05 -19.17
N LYS A 453 -6.81 24.65 -18.41
CA LYS A 453 -6.49 26.07 -18.53
C LYS A 453 -5.92 26.43 -19.90
N SER A 454 -4.95 25.66 -20.39
CA SER A 454 -4.33 25.87 -21.69
C SER A 454 -5.32 25.74 -22.83
N ASP A 455 -6.14 24.67 -22.81
CA ASP A 455 -7.08 24.39 -23.88
C ASP A 455 -8.25 25.39 -23.87
N ALA A 456 -8.72 25.79 -22.68
CA ALA A 456 -9.71 26.86 -22.55
C ALA A 456 -9.17 28.21 -23.06
N ALA A 457 -7.92 28.55 -22.73
CA ALA A 457 -7.30 29.81 -23.20
C ALA A 457 -7.17 29.85 -24.73
N ASN A 458 -6.87 28.72 -25.37
CA ASN A 458 -6.66 28.58 -26.81
C ASN A 458 -7.94 28.29 -27.60
N SER A 459 -9.07 28.00 -26.94
CA SER A 459 -10.34 27.69 -27.62
C SER A 459 -11.03 28.95 -28.13
N ASP A 460 -11.44 28.94 -29.39
CA ASP A 460 -12.27 30.00 -29.97
C ASP A 460 -13.76 29.87 -29.58
N LEU A 461 -14.15 28.74 -29.00
CA LEU A 461 -15.54 28.46 -28.59
C LEU A 461 -15.88 29.04 -27.21
N ILE A 462 -14.89 29.55 -26.47
CA ILE A 462 -15.04 30.04 -25.10
C ILE A 462 -14.87 31.57 -25.07
N SER A 463 -15.78 32.26 -24.39
CA SER A 463 -15.75 33.69 -24.21
C SER A 463 -14.54 34.15 -23.40
N VAL A 464 -14.08 35.38 -23.64
CA VAL A 464 -12.95 36.00 -22.94
C VAL A 464 -13.19 36.02 -21.41
N GLN A 465 -14.44 36.27 -21.00
CA GLN A 465 -14.83 36.29 -19.59
C GLN A 465 -14.65 34.90 -18.95
N THR A 466 -15.12 33.85 -19.60
CA THR A 466 -14.96 32.46 -19.12
C THR A 466 -13.50 32.05 -19.06
N LYS A 467 -12.66 32.43 -20.05
CA LYS A 467 -11.21 32.20 -20.01
C LYS A 467 -10.57 32.80 -18.76
N GLN A 468 -10.92 34.02 -18.40
CA GLN A 468 -10.43 34.67 -17.18
C GLN A 468 -10.90 33.98 -15.92
N GLN A 469 -12.16 33.49 -15.87
CA GLN A 469 -12.70 32.78 -14.73
C GLN A 469 -12.00 31.41 -14.55
N VAL A 470 -11.77 30.67 -15.65
CA VAL A 470 -11.04 29.40 -15.61
C VAL A 470 -9.60 29.59 -15.15
N GLU A 471 -8.91 30.65 -15.58
CA GLU A 471 -7.55 30.97 -15.17
C GLU A 471 -7.43 31.19 -13.64
N GLN A 472 -8.47 31.77 -13.02
CA GLN A 472 -8.50 32.05 -11.58
C GLN A 472 -8.74 30.79 -10.72
N ILE A 473 -9.20 29.67 -11.32
CA ILE A 473 -9.39 28.42 -10.57
C ILE A 473 -8.01 27.87 -10.19
N ALA A 474 -7.74 27.74 -8.89
CA ALA A 474 -6.43 27.29 -8.40
C ALA A 474 -6.13 25.84 -8.80
N SER A 475 -7.11 24.94 -8.67
CA SER A 475 -6.99 23.52 -9.03
C SER A 475 -8.33 22.99 -9.51
N ILE A 476 -8.32 22.24 -10.59
CA ILE A 476 -9.50 21.58 -11.15
C ILE A 476 -9.48 20.12 -10.67
N PRO A 477 -10.45 19.71 -9.85
CA PRO A 477 -10.50 18.34 -9.35
C PRO A 477 -10.90 17.36 -10.47
N PHE A 478 -10.45 16.12 -10.35
CA PHE A 478 -10.79 15.04 -11.28
C PHE A 478 -12.21 14.55 -10.96
N LEU A 479 -13.20 15.04 -11.69
CA LEU A 479 -14.62 14.81 -11.45
C LEU A 479 -15.30 14.14 -12.64
N SER A 480 -16.49 13.54 -12.39
CA SER A 480 -17.38 13.11 -13.47
C SER A 480 -17.92 14.32 -14.25
N ASP A 481 -18.45 14.10 -15.46
CA ASP A 481 -19.05 15.19 -16.26
C ASP A 481 -20.18 15.89 -15.49
N LYS A 482 -20.99 15.12 -14.75
CA LYS A 482 -22.09 15.65 -13.93
C LYS A 482 -21.57 16.56 -12.81
N ASP A 483 -20.56 16.11 -12.07
CA ASP A 483 -20.02 16.88 -10.95
C ASP A 483 -19.21 18.08 -11.43
N PHE A 484 -18.53 17.95 -12.58
CA PHE A 484 -17.84 19.06 -13.23
C PHE A 484 -18.83 20.13 -13.70
N THR A 485 -20.00 19.72 -14.25
CA THR A 485 -21.07 20.65 -14.60
C THR A 485 -21.51 21.47 -13.40
N GLN A 486 -21.73 20.84 -12.24
CA GLN A 486 -22.06 21.56 -11.01
C GLN A 486 -20.94 22.51 -10.54
N LEU A 487 -19.70 22.17 -10.79
CA LEU A 487 -18.55 23.02 -10.47
C LEU A 487 -18.53 24.28 -11.35
N ILE A 488 -18.73 24.12 -12.66
CA ILE A 488 -18.75 25.26 -13.59
C ILE A 488 -19.98 26.16 -13.38
N GLU A 489 -21.15 25.60 -13.04
CA GLU A 489 -22.35 26.36 -12.68
C GLU A 489 -22.14 27.34 -11.52
N LYS A 490 -21.25 26.98 -10.57
CA LYS A 490 -20.92 27.82 -9.41
C LYS A 490 -19.88 28.90 -9.72
N ASN A 491 -19.00 28.66 -10.69
CA ASN A 491 -17.80 29.48 -10.91
C ASN A 491 -17.81 30.24 -12.26
N ILE A 492 -18.63 29.82 -13.22
CA ILE A 492 -18.68 30.36 -14.58
C ILE A 492 -20.05 30.98 -14.82
N THR A 493 -20.07 32.21 -15.31
CA THR A 493 -21.32 32.96 -15.52
C THR A 493 -21.96 32.69 -16.88
N GLU A 494 -21.17 32.39 -17.90
CA GLU A 494 -21.62 32.23 -19.29
C GLU A 494 -22.03 30.77 -19.57
N THR A 495 -23.32 30.47 -19.48
CA THR A 495 -23.86 29.10 -19.67
C THR A 495 -23.65 28.55 -21.08
N LYS A 496 -23.54 29.41 -22.11
CA LYS A 496 -23.27 29.01 -23.51
C LYS A 496 -21.92 28.30 -23.68
N ASP A 497 -20.95 28.56 -22.79
CA ASP A 497 -19.58 28.00 -22.84
C ASP A 497 -19.48 26.62 -22.15
N TYR A 498 -20.53 26.17 -21.42
CA TYR A 498 -20.50 24.91 -20.65
C TYR A 498 -20.21 23.67 -21.50
N PRO A 499 -20.84 23.47 -22.70
CA PRO A 499 -20.55 22.30 -23.52
C PRO A 499 -19.08 22.24 -23.94
N ALA A 500 -18.50 23.36 -24.35
CA ALA A 500 -17.10 23.45 -24.75
C ALA A 500 -16.15 23.16 -23.55
N LEU A 501 -16.48 23.67 -22.35
CA LEU A 501 -15.69 23.39 -21.14
C LEU A 501 -15.77 21.91 -20.72
N ILE A 502 -16.93 21.27 -20.86
CA ILE A 502 -17.10 19.83 -20.56
C ILE A 502 -16.25 19.00 -21.53
N ASP A 503 -16.27 19.31 -22.82
CA ASP A 503 -15.48 18.58 -23.83
C ASP A 503 -13.97 18.79 -23.59
N ILE A 504 -13.52 19.99 -23.29
CA ILE A 504 -12.12 20.28 -22.91
C ILE A 504 -11.74 19.48 -21.67
N ASN A 505 -12.60 19.46 -20.64
CA ASN A 505 -12.31 18.70 -19.43
C ASN A 505 -12.25 17.19 -19.67
N ARG A 506 -13.09 16.63 -20.57
CA ARG A 506 -13.06 15.20 -20.95
C ARG A 506 -11.74 14.84 -21.61
N GLU A 507 -11.30 15.60 -22.61
CA GLU A 507 -10.01 15.35 -23.29
C GLU A 507 -8.82 15.58 -22.34
N ALA A 508 -8.87 16.59 -21.48
CA ALA A 508 -7.84 16.86 -20.48
C ALA A 508 -7.73 15.73 -19.44
N ARG A 509 -8.86 15.15 -18.99
CA ARG A 509 -8.86 13.98 -18.08
C ARG A 509 -8.19 12.76 -18.73
N LYS A 510 -8.51 12.47 -19.99
CA LYS A 510 -7.86 11.40 -20.75
C LYS A 510 -6.36 11.64 -20.87
N SER A 511 -5.96 12.83 -21.34
CA SER A 511 -4.55 13.18 -21.56
C SER A 511 -3.74 13.20 -20.26
N SER A 512 -4.33 13.67 -19.16
CA SER A 512 -3.67 13.65 -17.84
C SER A 512 -3.50 12.22 -17.30
N ALA A 513 -4.45 11.32 -17.53
CA ALA A 513 -4.31 9.90 -17.21
C ALA A 513 -3.20 9.25 -18.05
N GLN A 514 -3.15 9.52 -19.36
CA GLN A 514 -2.07 9.04 -20.24
C GLN A 514 -0.69 9.52 -19.78
N LEU A 515 -0.55 10.80 -19.43
CA LEU A 515 0.70 11.34 -18.89
C LEU A 515 1.11 10.67 -17.58
N SER A 516 0.15 10.42 -16.69
CA SER A 516 0.40 9.74 -15.42
C SER A 516 0.92 8.31 -15.63
N TRP A 517 0.38 7.57 -16.61
CA TRP A 517 0.90 6.27 -17.02
C TRP A 517 2.33 6.37 -17.56
N LEU A 518 2.65 7.35 -18.39
CA LEU A 518 4.00 7.54 -18.93
C LEU A 518 5.02 7.90 -17.83
N VAL A 519 4.62 8.70 -16.85
CA VAL A 519 5.46 9.00 -15.68
C VAL A 519 5.71 7.72 -14.86
N LEU A 520 4.68 6.90 -14.64
CA LEU A 520 4.84 5.60 -13.98
C LEU A 520 5.82 4.69 -14.76
N ALA A 521 5.70 4.63 -16.09
CA ALA A 521 6.61 3.88 -16.95
C ALA A 521 8.07 4.35 -16.80
N ALA A 522 8.29 5.67 -16.81
CA ALA A 522 9.61 6.27 -16.64
C ALA A 522 10.22 5.95 -15.26
N MET A 523 9.43 6.06 -14.18
CA MET A 523 9.88 5.72 -12.83
C MET A 523 10.22 4.23 -12.69
N CYS A 524 9.39 3.34 -13.24
CA CYS A 524 9.68 1.91 -13.29
C CYS A 524 10.95 1.62 -14.10
N PHE A 525 11.13 2.25 -15.26
CA PHE A 525 12.30 2.07 -16.10
C PHE A 525 13.61 2.48 -15.39
N ILE A 526 13.61 3.65 -14.75
CA ILE A 526 14.75 4.13 -13.94
C ILE A 526 15.05 3.13 -12.81
N SER A 527 14.01 2.54 -12.20
CA SER A 527 14.16 1.58 -11.11
C SER A 527 14.91 0.30 -11.52
N ILE A 528 14.88 -0.10 -12.78
CA ILE A 528 15.67 -1.24 -13.29
C ILE A 528 17.16 -1.03 -13.04
N PHE A 529 17.68 0.17 -13.26
CA PHE A 529 19.10 0.47 -13.13
C PHE A 529 19.52 0.81 -11.70
N THR A 530 18.62 1.42 -10.93
CA THR A 530 18.94 1.91 -9.58
C THR A 530 18.73 0.86 -8.50
N LEU A 531 17.63 0.12 -8.55
CA LEU A 531 17.23 -0.78 -7.46
C LEU A 531 17.73 -2.22 -7.63
N THR A 532 18.17 -2.64 -8.82
CA THR A 532 18.64 -4.02 -9.03
C THR A 532 20.14 -4.21 -8.86
N LYS A 533 20.90 -3.13 -8.69
CA LYS A 533 22.37 -3.13 -8.70
C LYS A 533 22.99 -4.07 -7.67
N ASN A 534 22.51 -4.05 -6.44
CA ASN A 534 23.05 -4.84 -5.33
C ASN A 534 22.25 -6.12 -5.04
N ILE A 535 21.24 -6.44 -5.86
CA ILE A 535 20.48 -7.68 -5.75
C ILE A 535 21.35 -8.85 -6.22
N PRO A 536 21.33 -10.01 -5.50
CA PRO A 536 22.14 -11.18 -5.87
C PRO A 536 21.88 -11.68 -7.28
N ASN A 537 22.96 -11.92 -8.04
CA ASN A 537 22.88 -12.49 -9.39
C ASN A 537 22.89 -14.04 -9.37
N TYR A 538 22.38 -14.63 -8.31
CA TYR A 538 22.19 -16.07 -8.15
C TYR A 538 20.81 -16.34 -7.54
N SER A 539 20.38 -17.61 -7.63
CA SER A 539 19.10 -18.02 -7.02
C SER A 539 19.28 -18.22 -5.52
N LEU A 540 18.46 -17.54 -4.71
CA LEU A 540 18.44 -17.72 -3.25
C LEU A 540 17.69 -18.98 -2.81
N SER A 541 16.79 -19.51 -3.65
CA SER A 541 16.02 -20.73 -3.36
C SER A 541 16.80 -22.04 -3.57
N LYS A 542 17.98 -21.98 -4.20
CA LYS A 542 18.86 -23.14 -4.44
C LYS A 542 20.06 -23.27 -3.50
N LYS A 543 20.27 -22.29 -2.61
CA LYS A 543 21.33 -22.36 -1.59
C LYS A 543 20.80 -23.07 -0.34
N SER A 544 20.64 -24.38 -0.42
CA SER A 544 20.48 -25.29 0.72
C SER A 544 21.43 -26.48 0.52
#